data_6ee13e498594f0babaa4d1089775cf7a
#
_entry.id   6ee13e498594f0babaa4d1089775cf7a
#
_cell.length_a   1.000
_cell.length_b   1.000
_cell.length_c   1.000
_cell.angle_alpha   90.00
_cell.angle_beta   90.00
_cell.angle_gamma   90.00
#
_symmetry.space_group_name_H-M   'P 1'
#
loop_
_entity.id
_entity.type
_entity.pdbx_description
1 polymer ?
#
loop_
_entity_poly.entity_id
_entity_poly.type
_entity_poly.pdbx_seq_one_letter_code
_entity_poly.pdbx_strand_id
1 'polypeptide(L)'
;MTNIWVALFVAVSAVPAWGADFKSVANDGAVMYDAPSVKAKKLFVVSRDYPVELMVSMDNWVKVRDPSGELLWMERKSVSDRRTVVVTAAVADVRQAALERAPLVFRVQQGVALELSEIGSDGWARVRHREGQSGFLRIKDVWGL
;
A
#
# COMPACT_ATOMS: atom_id res chain seq x y z
N MET A 1 1.10 49.45 40.65
CA MET A 1 0.24 48.33 40.21
C MET A 1 0.84 47.76 38.93
N THR A 2 1.61 46.71 39.07
CA THR A 2 2.26 46.03 37.93
C THR A 2 1.41 44.80 37.57
N ASN A 3 0.74 44.88 36.40
CA ASN A 3 0.00 43.75 35.86
C ASN A 3 0.97 42.81 35.15
N ILE A 4 1.21 41.66 35.77
CA ILE A 4 1.98 40.55 35.16
C ILE A 4 1.02 39.76 34.32
N TRP A 5 1.13 39.88 32.98
CA TRP A 5 0.46 38.99 32.04
C TRP A 5 1.28 37.71 31.93
N VAL A 6 0.78 36.62 32.52
CA VAL A 6 1.34 35.31 32.31
C VAL A 6 0.81 34.79 30.97
N ALA A 7 1.66 34.82 29.95
CA ALA A 7 1.36 34.19 28.67
C ALA A 7 1.47 32.65 28.83
N LEU A 8 0.34 32.01 28.82
CA LEU A 8 0.25 30.54 28.80
C LEU A 8 0.64 30.06 27.40
N PHE A 9 1.88 29.61 27.21
CA PHE A 9 2.29 28.94 26.01
C PHE A 9 1.70 27.52 26.02
N VAL A 10 0.62 27.32 25.29
CA VAL A 10 0.13 25.98 24.97
C VAL A 10 1.08 25.41 23.92
N ALA A 11 1.97 24.52 24.33
CA ALA A 11 2.78 23.73 23.43
C ALA A 11 1.86 22.73 22.73
N VAL A 12 1.47 23.04 21.49
CA VAL A 12 0.82 22.06 20.61
C VAL A 12 1.90 21.08 20.20
N SER A 13 1.96 19.95 20.89
CA SER A 13 2.76 18.81 20.45
C SER A 13 2.16 18.28 19.16
N ALA A 14 2.83 18.52 18.04
CA ALA A 14 2.52 17.88 16.77
C ALA A 14 2.72 16.37 16.95
N VAL A 15 1.62 15.62 17.02
CA VAL A 15 1.65 14.16 16.92
C VAL A 15 2.13 13.86 15.51
N PRO A 16 3.24 13.11 15.33
CA PRO A 16 3.65 12.73 13.99
C PRO A 16 2.52 11.93 13.36
N ALA A 17 2.02 12.39 12.22
CA ALA A 17 1.12 11.63 11.42
C ALA A 17 1.91 10.42 10.87
N TRP A 18 1.72 9.26 11.50
CA TRP A 18 2.29 8.01 11.01
C TRP A 18 1.54 7.69 9.71
N GLY A 19 2.17 7.96 8.57
CA GLY A 19 1.66 7.52 7.27
C GLY A 19 1.57 6.00 7.24
N ALA A 20 0.66 5.46 6.41
CA ALA A 20 0.52 4.02 6.21
C ALA A 20 1.86 3.43 5.73
N ASP A 21 2.26 2.30 6.32
CA ASP A 21 3.49 1.59 5.98
C ASP A 21 3.15 0.42 5.05
N PHE A 22 3.20 0.69 3.75
CA PHE A 22 2.91 -0.33 2.73
C PHE A 22 4.15 -1.13 2.37
N LYS A 23 3.95 -2.42 2.26
CA LYS A 23 4.91 -3.44 1.82
C LYS A 23 4.28 -4.26 0.70
N SER A 24 5.01 -5.21 0.18
CA SER A 24 4.49 -6.17 -0.78
C SER A 24 4.93 -7.59 -0.46
N VAL A 25 4.22 -8.55 -1.02
CA VAL A 25 4.57 -9.97 -0.92
C VAL A 25 5.84 -10.24 -1.72
N ALA A 26 6.84 -10.87 -1.08
CA ALA A 26 8.16 -11.09 -1.66
C ALA A 26 8.21 -12.24 -2.68
N ASN A 27 7.39 -13.28 -2.49
CA ASN A 27 7.45 -14.51 -3.27
C ASN A 27 6.05 -15.02 -3.61
N ASP A 28 5.92 -15.71 -4.73
CA ASP A 28 4.70 -16.43 -5.05
C ASP A 28 4.43 -17.56 -4.03
N GLY A 29 3.16 -17.76 -3.71
CA GLY A 29 2.74 -18.78 -2.76
C GLY A 29 2.96 -18.42 -1.29
N ALA A 30 3.14 -17.15 -0.95
CA ALA A 30 3.19 -16.70 0.43
C ALA A 30 1.86 -16.96 1.13
N VAL A 31 1.92 -17.39 2.39
CA VAL A 31 0.75 -17.79 3.16
C VAL A 31 0.40 -16.70 4.18
N MET A 32 -0.89 -16.42 4.30
CA MET A 32 -1.48 -15.59 5.35
C MET A 32 -2.19 -16.46 6.38
N TYR A 33 -1.89 -16.22 7.65
CA TYR A 33 -2.36 -17.01 8.79
C TYR A 33 -3.26 -16.18 9.72
N ASP A 34 -4.04 -16.87 10.55
CA ASP A 34 -4.86 -16.23 11.60
C ASP A 34 -4.08 -15.89 12.89
N ALA A 35 -2.87 -16.46 13.04
CA ALA A 35 -1.99 -16.20 14.18
C ALA A 35 -0.51 -16.28 13.75
N PRO A 36 0.43 -15.71 14.54
CA PRO A 36 1.86 -15.69 14.21
C PRO A 36 2.54 -17.04 14.47
N SER A 37 2.14 -18.08 13.77
CA SER A 37 2.67 -19.42 13.85
C SER A 37 2.44 -20.19 12.56
N VAL A 38 3.42 -20.99 12.12
CA VAL A 38 3.27 -21.90 10.98
C VAL A 38 2.27 -23.03 11.24
N LYS A 39 1.93 -23.26 12.50
CA LYS A 39 0.89 -24.21 12.94
C LYS A 39 -0.51 -23.59 12.96
N ALA A 40 -0.60 -22.28 12.81
CA ALA A 40 -1.86 -21.57 12.76
C ALA A 40 -2.65 -21.92 11.49
N LYS A 41 -3.93 -21.55 11.49
CA LYS A 41 -4.79 -21.77 10.33
C LYS A 41 -4.31 -20.93 9.15
N LYS A 42 -4.10 -21.56 8.00
CA LYS A 42 -3.81 -20.92 6.74
C LYS A 42 -5.11 -20.36 6.16
N LEU A 43 -5.15 -19.06 5.94
CA LEU A 43 -6.35 -18.37 5.45
C LEU A 43 -6.28 -18.11 3.95
N PHE A 44 -5.13 -17.63 3.46
CA PHE A 44 -4.92 -17.29 2.06
C PHE A 44 -3.53 -17.67 1.60
N VAL A 45 -3.41 -17.88 0.30
CA VAL A 45 -2.15 -17.93 -0.44
C VAL A 45 -2.16 -16.77 -1.41
N VAL A 46 -1.11 -15.97 -1.39
CA VAL A 46 -1.01 -14.76 -2.18
C VAL A 46 0.19 -14.78 -3.11
N SER A 47 0.05 -14.05 -4.21
CA SER A 47 1.08 -13.95 -5.23
C SER A 47 2.09 -12.85 -4.87
N ARG A 48 3.28 -12.98 -5.43
CA ARG A 48 4.30 -11.94 -5.39
C ARG A 48 3.74 -10.58 -5.82
N ASP A 49 4.27 -9.53 -5.21
CA ASP A 49 3.91 -8.13 -5.46
C ASP A 49 2.52 -7.70 -4.95
N TYR A 50 1.75 -8.60 -4.34
CA TYR A 50 0.50 -8.22 -3.70
C TYR A 50 0.77 -7.22 -2.56
N PRO A 51 0.14 -6.02 -2.54
CA PRO A 51 0.41 -5.03 -1.50
C PRO A 51 -0.26 -5.41 -0.18
N VAL A 52 0.43 -5.09 0.91
CA VAL A 52 -0.07 -5.23 2.28
C VAL A 52 0.34 -4.01 3.09
N GLU A 53 -0.46 -3.63 4.08
CA GLU A 53 -0.12 -2.58 5.02
C GLU A 53 0.43 -3.20 6.31
N LEU A 54 1.65 -2.83 6.69
CA LEU A 54 2.29 -3.31 7.90
C LEU A 54 1.64 -2.66 9.13
N MET A 55 1.09 -3.48 10.01
CA MET A 55 0.41 -3.04 11.24
C MET A 55 1.25 -3.30 12.48
N VAL A 56 1.82 -4.49 12.61
CA VAL A 56 2.65 -4.90 13.74
C VAL A 56 3.84 -5.70 13.22
N SER A 57 5.01 -5.44 13.77
CA SER A 57 6.25 -6.15 13.46
C SER A 57 6.75 -6.87 14.72
N MET A 58 6.91 -8.18 14.61
CA MET A 58 7.56 -9.05 15.58
C MET A 58 8.82 -9.66 14.96
N ASP A 59 9.60 -10.45 15.69
CA ASP A 59 10.89 -10.97 15.19
C ASP A 59 10.78 -11.65 13.81
N ASN A 60 9.98 -12.70 13.72
CA ASN A 60 9.82 -13.50 12.49
C ASN A 60 8.44 -13.36 11.83
N TRP A 61 7.58 -12.54 12.41
CA TRP A 61 6.18 -12.39 11.99
C TRP A 61 5.80 -10.93 11.83
N VAL A 62 4.91 -10.66 10.90
CA VAL A 62 4.30 -9.36 10.71
C VAL A 62 2.78 -9.52 10.64
N LYS A 63 2.07 -8.60 11.30
CA LYS A 63 0.62 -8.46 11.14
C LYS A 63 0.37 -7.43 10.08
N VAL A 64 -0.40 -7.79 9.08
CA VAL A 64 -0.68 -6.94 7.93
C VAL A 64 -2.19 -6.75 7.76
N ARG A 65 -2.56 -5.65 7.12
CA ARG A 65 -3.92 -5.42 6.64
C ARG A 65 -3.94 -5.58 5.13
N ASP A 66 -4.91 -6.30 4.62
CA ASP A 66 -5.13 -6.47 3.20
C ASP A 66 -6.07 -5.39 2.60
N PRO A 67 -6.29 -5.35 1.29
CA PRO A 67 -7.20 -4.39 0.65
C PRO A 67 -8.65 -4.46 1.14
N SER A 68 -9.09 -5.61 1.66
CA SER A 68 -10.44 -5.76 2.24
C SER A 68 -10.56 -5.19 3.65
N GLY A 69 -9.44 -4.82 4.28
CA GLY A 69 -9.36 -4.37 5.67
C GLY A 69 -9.14 -5.50 6.67
N GLU A 70 -9.01 -6.74 6.23
CA GLU A 70 -8.77 -7.89 7.09
C GLU A 70 -7.34 -7.89 7.63
N LEU A 71 -7.20 -8.24 8.92
CA LEU A 71 -5.91 -8.35 9.59
C LEU A 71 -5.44 -9.80 9.57
N LEU A 72 -4.22 -10.00 9.10
CA LEU A 72 -3.65 -11.31 8.82
C LEU A 72 -2.19 -11.35 9.27
N TRP A 73 -1.67 -12.55 9.53
CA TRP A 73 -0.28 -12.75 9.87
C TRP A 73 0.50 -13.38 8.73
N MET A 74 1.71 -12.88 8.51
CA MET A 74 2.66 -13.41 7.53
C MET A 74 4.02 -13.61 8.17
N GLU A 75 4.79 -14.56 7.66
CA GLU A 75 6.21 -14.63 8.00
C GLU A 75 6.92 -13.38 7.46
N ARG A 76 7.81 -12.79 8.25
CA ARG A 76 8.58 -11.60 7.84
C ARG A 76 9.32 -11.82 6.53
N LYS A 77 9.90 -13.00 6.32
CA LYS A 77 10.62 -13.36 5.09
C LYS A 77 9.77 -13.31 3.82
N SER A 78 8.45 -13.35 3.98
CA SER A 78 7.50 -13.30 2.87
C SER A 78 7.11 -11.87 2.47
N VAL A 79 7.67 -10.85 3.13
CA VAL A 79 7.36 -9.44 2.91
C VAL A 79 8.58 -8.69 2.39
N SER A 80 8.36 -7.82 1.42
CA SER A 80 9.37 -7.01 0.73
C SER A 80 9.06 -5.52 0.90
N ASP A 81 10.10 -4.69 0.89
CA ASP A 81 9.99 -3.22 0.88
C ASP A 81 9.55 -2.64 -0.46
N ARG A 82 9.47 -3.47 -1.49
CA ARG A 82 9.03 -3.03 -2.82
C ARG A 82 7.62 -2.46 -2.76
N ARG A 83 7.45 -1.26 -3.29
CA ARG A 83 6.14 -0.59 -3.32
C ARG A 83 5.35 -1.06 -4.53
N THR A 84 4.15 -1.52 -4.25
CA THR A 84 3.18 -1.96 -5.24
C THR A 84 1.79 -1.43 -4.91
N VAL A 85 0.90 -1.48 -5.87
CA VAL A 85 -0.53 -1.21 -5.71
C VAL A 85 -1.33 -2.34 -6.32
N VAL A 86 -2.54 -2.55 -5.85
CA VAL A 86 -3.49 -3.49 -6.46
C VAL A 86 -4.68 -2.72 -7.00
N VAL A 87 -5.14 -3.10 -8.18
CA VAL A 87 -6.32 -2.50 -8.81
C VAL A 87 -7.57 -2.94 -8.05
N THR A 88 -8.33 -1.97 -7.56
CA THR A 88 -9.59 -2.18 -6.83
C THR A 88 -10.82 -1.86 -7.68
N ALA A 89 -10.69 -1.00 -8.69
CA ALA A 89 -11.72 -0.79 -9.70
C ALA A 89 -11.90 -2.05 -10.56
N ALA A 90 -13.07 -2.21 -11.17
CA ALA A 90 -13.31 -3.31 -12.10
C ALA A 90 -12.28 -3.35 -13.23
N VAL A 91 -11.99 -2.18 -13.80
CA VAL A 91 -10.94 -1.94 -14.80
C VAL A 91 -10.31 -0.59 -14.52
N ALA A 92 -8.99 -0.49 -14.64
CA ALA A 92 -8.25 0.75 -14.58
C ALA A 92 -7.55 1.04 -15.91
N ASP A 93 -7.63 2.28 -16.37
CA ASP A 93 -6.93 2.75 -17.55
C ASP A 93 -5.55 3.30 -17.15
N VAL A 94 -4.51 2.78 -17.78
CA VAL A 94 -3.15 3.28 -17.64
C VAL A 94 -2.80 4.08 -18.90
N ARG A 95 -2.47 5.36 -18.70
CA ARG A 95 -2.30 6.35 -19.76
C ARG A 95 -0.85 6.82 -19.87
N GLN A 96 -0.50 7.40 -21.03
CA GLN A 96 0.87 7.91 -21.28
C GLN A 96 1.24 9.11 -20.40
N ALA A 97 0.26 9.87 -19.93
CA ALA A 97 0.43 11.03 -19.07
C ALA A 97 -0.68 11.08 -18.01
N ALA A 98 -0.46 11.85 -16.96
CA ALA A 98 -1.40 12.07 -15.86
C ALA A 98 -2.56 13.00 -16.28
N LEU A 99 -3.26 12.64 -17.34
CA LEU A 99 -4.38 13.38 -17.95
C LEU A 99 -5.42 12.39 -18.48
N GLU A 100 -6.70 12.69 -18.26
CA GLU A 100 -7.79 11.81 -18.72
C GLU A 100 -7.86 11.61 -20.23
N ARG A 101 -7.42 12.61 -21.01
CA ARG A 101 -7.39 12.58 -22.46
C ARG A 101 -6.08 12.06 -23.04
N ALA A 102 -5.11 11.71 -22.21
CA ALA A 102 -3.87 11.13 -22.70
C ALA A 102 -4.13 9.77 -23.36
N PRO A 103 -3.30 9.39 -24.35
CA PRO A 103 -3.42 8.09 -24.99
C PRO A 103 -3.36 6.93 -23.97
N LEU A 104 -4.18 5.92 -24.21
CA LEU A 104 -4.18 4.69 -23.43
C LEU A 104 -2.92 3.86 -23.72
N VAL A 105 -2.22 3.41 -22.68
CA VAL A 105 -1.11 2.46 -22.84
C VAL A 105 -1.63 1.04 -22.70
N PHE A 106 -2.35 0.73 -21.59
CA PHE A 106 -3.01 -0.56 -21.37
C PHE A 106 -4.15 -0.41 -20.38
N ARG A 107 -5.01 -1.40 -20.35
CA ARG A 107 -6.04 -1.60 -19.31
C ARG A 107 -5.69 -2.75 -18.42
N VAL A 108 -6.06 -2.64 -17.18
CA VAL A 108 -5.77 -3.65 -16.17
C VAL A 108 -7.03 -3.94 -15.33
N GLN A 109 -7.26 -5.21 -15.08
CA GLN A 109 -8.44 -5.67 -14.35
C GLN A 109 -8.25 -5.62 -12.85
N GLN A 110 -9.35 -5.65 -12.11
CA GLN A 110 -9.37 -5.78 -10.67
C GLN A 110 -8.49 -6.94 -10.18
N GLY A 111 -7.75 -6.71 -9.09
CA GLY A 111 -6.89 -7.71 -8.47
C GLY A 111 -5.48 -7.79 -9.04
N VAL A 112 -5.18 -7.08 -10.12
CA VAL A 112 -3.83 -7.05 -10.69
C VAL A 112 -2.94 -6.13 -9.86
N ALA A 113 -1.76 -6.62 -9.47
CA ALA A 113 -0.74 -5.85 -8.79
C ALA A 113 0.19 -5.16 -9.80
N LEU A 114 0.51 -3.91 -9.53
CA LEU A 114 1.40 -3.09 -10.34
C LEU A 114 2.50 -2.50 -9.46
N GLU A 115 3.71 -2.39 -10.00
CA GLU A 115 4.78 -1.66 -9.32
C GLU A 115 4.45 -0.17 -9.27
N LEU A 116 4.60 0.43 -8.08
CA LEU A 116 4.44 1.85 -7.88
C LEU A 116 5.77 2.55 -8.10
N SER A 117 5.85 3.42 -9.09
CA SER A 117 7.06 4.21 -9.39
C SER A 117 7.02 5.59 -8.74
N GLU A 118 5.85 6.23 -8.74
CA GLU A 118 5.69 7.59 -8.25
C GLU A 118 4.25 7.88 -7.87
N ILE A 119 4.05 8.65 -6.80
CA ILE A 119 2.74 9.21 -6.41
C ILE A 119 2.73 10.67 -6.82
N GLY A 120 1.83 11.01 -7.73
CA GLY A 120 1.65 12.40 -8.18
C GLY A 120 0.75 13.20 -7.23
N SER A 121 0.76 14.55 -7.39
CA SER A 121 -0.02 15.48 -6.58
C SER A 121 -1.49 15.61 -6.99
N ASP A 122 -1.84 15.22 -8.22
CA ASP A 122 -3.14 15.52 -8.84
C ASP A 122 -4.09 14.32 -8.91
N GLY A 123 -3.92 13.34 -8.01
CA GLY A 123 -4.73 12.13 -8.00
C GLY A 123 -4.30 11.07 -9.00
N TRP A 124 -3.07 11.15 -9.49
CA TRP A 124 -2.46 10.20 -10.39
C TRP A 124 -1.24 9.53 -9.75
N ALA A 125 -1.00 8.27 -10.12
CA ALA A 125 0.21 7.53 -9.77
C ALA A 125 0.85 6.94 -11.01
N ARG A 126 2.17 6.91 -11.05
CA ARG A 126 2.91 6.21 -12.09
C ARG A 126 3.14 4.77 -11.67
N VAL A 127 2.77 3.87 -12.54
CA VAL A 127 2.86 2.42 -12.31
C VAL A 127 3.55 1.71 -13.46
N ARG A 128 4.04 0.52 -13.16
CA ARG A 128 4.68 -0.36 -14.15
C ARG A 128 4.12 -1.77 -14.03
N HIS A 129 3.72 -2.32 -15.15
CA HIS A 129 3.33 -3.72 -15.27
C HIS A 129 4.58 -4.63 -15.24
N ARG A 130 4.43 -5.87 -14.73
CA ARG A 130 5.55 -6.83 -14.72
C ARG A 130 6.14 -7.12 -16.11
N GLU A 131 5.35 -6.94 -17.17
CA GLU A 131 5.80 -7.06 -18.57
C GLU A 131 6.59 -5.85 -19.08
N GLY A 132 6.79 -4.82 -18.25
CA GLY A 132 7.63 -3.66 -18.54
C GLY A 132 6.91 -2.41 -19.01
N GLN A 133 5.63 -2.48 -19.34
CA GLN A 133 4.85 -1.31 -19.72
C GLN A 133 4.59 -0.41 -18.52
N SER A 134 4.73 0.89 -18.69
CA SER A 134 4.50 1.87 -17.63
C SER A 134 3.57 2.98 -18.08
N GLY A 135 2.96 3.66 -17.14
CA GLY A 135 2.08 4.78 -17.38
C GLY A 135 1.43 5.29 -16.11
N PHE A 136 0.42 6.12 -16.27
CA PHE A 136 -0.28 6.79 -15.18
C PHE A 136 -1.70 6.27 -15.05
N LEU A 137 -2.13 6.03 -13.80
CA LEU A 137 -3.51 5.68 -13.47
C LEU A 137 -4.03 6.55 -12.33
N ARG A 138 -5.35 6.53 -12.15
CA ARG A 138 -6.01 7.25 -11.05
C ARG A 138 -5.75 6.54 -9.72
N ILE A 139 -5.38 7.31 -8.71
CA ILE A 139 -5.18 6.83 -7.33
C ILE A 139 -6.46 6.19 -6.78
N LYS A 140 -7.64 6.71 -7.14
CA LYS A 140 -8.93 6.15 -6.72
C LYS A 140 -9.19 4.71 -7.18
N ASP A 141 -8.49 4.24 -8.20
CA ASP A 141 -8.69 2.93 -8.80
C ASP A 141 -7.80 1.83 -8.20
N VAL A 142 -6.95 2.19 -7.26
CA VAL A 142 -5.98 1.29 -6.63
C VAL A 142 -5.96 1.40 -5.11
N TRP A 143 -5.37 0.40 -4.48
CA TRP A 143 -5.05 0.39 -3.06
C TRP A 143 -3.55 0.09 -2.86
N GLY A 144 -2.93 0.69 -1.83
CA GLY A 144 -1.52 0.46 -1.50
C GLY A 144 -0.66 1.73 -1.49
N LEU A 145 -1.30 2.89 -1.42
CA LEU A 145 -0.67 4.21 -1.45
C LEU A 145 -0.57 4.85 -0.08
#